data_0d4a97df5e7853083104990a0fac0e2c
#
_entry.id   0d4a97df5e7853083104990a0fac0e2c
#
_cell.length_a   1.000
_cell.length_b   1.000
_cell.length_c   1.000
_cell.angle_alpha   90.00
_cell.angle_beta   90.00
_cell.angle_gamma   90.00
#
_symmetry.space_group_name_H-M   'P 1'
#
loop_
_entity.id
_entity.type
_entity.pdbx_description
1 polymer ?
#
loop_
_entity_poly.entity_id
_entity_poly.type
_entity_poly.pdbx_seq_one_letter_code
_entity_poly.pdbx_strand_id
1 'polypeptide(L)'
;MLKNLVIYVPMIAAILALIIKWREMKPYIPAGLFASLFANILCHIAMHLNWWTYPYRIEEPIVNCIIVPVLAMYWIRYAPTKIFGLVVWDLLWTGILTTIEYYVERITNIIKYSDGYHWYYSLLLWFISWFIWYGFHIWFNIPDET
;
A
#
# COMPACT_ATOMS: atom_id res chain seq x y z
N MET A 1 -18.35 -15.67 1.14
CA MET A 1 -18.73 -14.61 2.10
C MET A 1 -17.49 -13.91 2.69
N LEU A 2 -16.55 -14.62 3.32
CA LEU A 2 -15.34 -14.05 3.93
C LEU A 2 -14.50 -13.23 2.95
N LYS A 3 -14.26 -13.71 1.73
CA LYS A 3 -13.54 -13.00 0.67
C LYS A 3 -14.07 -11.59 0.41
N ASN A 4 -15.40 -11.47 0.25
CA ASN A 4 -16.02 -10.18 -0.03
C ASN A 4 -15.83 -9.20 1.15
N LEU A 5 -15.90 -9.69 2.39
CA LEU A 5 -15.64 -8.86 3.56
C LEU A 5 -14.20 -8.34 3.60
N VAL A 6 -13.23 -9.20 3.30
CA VAL A 6 -11.80 -8.85 3.34
C VAL A 6 -11.43 -7.77 2.31
N ILE A 7 -12.16 -7.67 1.19
CA ILE A 7 -11.90 -6.65 0.17
C ILE A 7 -12.77 -5.40 0.36
N TYR A 8 -14.09 -5.60 0.50
CA TYR A 8 -15.00 -4.45 0.49
C TYR A 8 -14.99 -3.66 1.80
N VAL A 9 -14.73 -4.30 2.95
CA VAL A 9 -14.65 -3.58 4.22
C VAL A 9 -13.45 -2.60 4.24
N PRO A 10 -12.22 -2.99 3.92
CA PRO A 10 -11.10 -2.05 3.82
C PRO A 10 -11.31 -0.98 2.75
N MET A 11 -11.90 -1.34 1.60
CA MET A 11 -12.22 -0.39 0.54
C MET A 11 -13.18 0.70 1.03
N ILE A 12 -14.29 0.30 1.66
CA ILE A 12 -15.28 1.25 2.20
C ILE A 12 -14.64 2.10 3.31
N ALA A 13 -13.86 1.46 4.21
CA ALA A 13 -13.16 2.16 5.28
C ALA A 13 -12.17 3.20 4.71
N ALA A 14 -11.41 2.87 3.67
CA ALA A 14 -10.49 3.78 3.01
C ALA A 14 -11.22 4.98 2.39
N ILE A 15 -12.32 4.74 1.68
CA ILE A 15 -13.13 5.81 1.06
C ILE A 15 -13.72 6.72 2.15
N LEU A 16 -14.31 6.15 3.20
CA LEU A 16 -14.88 6.92 4.31
C LEU A 16 -13.81 7.74 5.03
N ALA A 17 -12.66 7.14 5.33
CA ALA A 17 -11.54 7.83 5.95
C ALA A 17 -11.09 9.02 5.09
N LEU A 18 -10.96 8.84 3.78
CA LEU A 18 -10.60 9.91 2.85
C LEU A 18 -11.65 11.03 2.83
N ILE A 19 -12.94 10.69 2.80
CA ILE A 19 -14.03 11.69 2.80
C ILE A 19 -14.03 12.49 4.11
N ILE A 20 -13.95 11.81 5.26
CA ILE A 20 -13.96 12.45 6.59
C ILE A 20 -12.76 13.39 6.76
N LYS A 21 -11.60 13.00 6.28
CA LYS A 21 -10.36 13.76 6.41
C LYS A 21 -9.94 14.48 5.13
N TRP A 22 -10.86 14.68 4.19
CA TRP A 22 -10.55 15.19 2.85
C TRP A 22 -9.65 16.44 2.85
N ARG A 23 -10.00 17.44 3.66
CA ARG A 23 -9.23 18.71 3.73
C ARG A 23 -7.78 18.47 4.17
N GLU A 24 -7.58 17.55 5.11
CA GLU A 24 -6.26 17.23 5.64
C GLU A 24 -5.45 16.34 4.70
N MET A 25 -6.12 15.50 3.91
CA MET A 25 -5.49 14.54 2.99
C MET A 25 -5.15 15.14 1.63
N LYS A 26 -5.82 16.24 1.24
CA LYS A 26 -5.63 16.89 -0.05
C LYS A 26 -4.15 17.14 -0.44
N PRO A 27 -3.24 17.61 0.43
CA PRO A 27 -1.83 17.82 0.09
C PRO A 27 -1.07 16.53 -0.23
N TYR A 28 -1.59 15.37 0.18
CA TYR A 28 -0.96 14.06 -0.02
C TYR A 28 -1.48 13.30 -1.24
N ILE A 29 -2.46 13.87 -1.96
CA ILE A 29 -3.04 13.24 -3.17
C ILE A 29 -1.97 12.90 -4.21
N PRO A 30 -0.99 13.76 -4.55
CA PRO A 30 0.05 13.39 -5.52
C PRO A 30 0.83 12.14 -5.10
N ALA A 31 1.17 12.03 -3.82
CA ALA A 31 1.86 10.85 -3.28
C ALA A 31 0.97 9.59 -3.31
N GLY A 32 -0.33 9.74 -3.02
CA GLY A 32 -1.29 8.64 -3.15
C GLY A 32 -1.43 8.14 -4.59
N LEU A 33 -1.52 9.04 -5.57
CA LEU A 33 -1.55 8.68 -6.99
C LEU A 33 -0.26 8.00 -7.44
N PHE A 34 0.88 8.51 -6.98
CA PHE A 34 2.17 7.88 -7.24
C PHE A 34 2.25 6.47 -6.63
N ALA A 35 1.79 6.29 -5.39
CA ALA A 35 1.75 4.98 -4.74
C ALA A 35 0.84 4.00 -5.50
N SER A 36 -0.31 4.46 -6.00
CA SER A 36 -1.19 3.65 -6.85
C SER A 36 -0.51 3.21 -8.14
N LEU A 37 0.13 4.14 -8.86
CA LEU A 37 0.88 3.83 -10.07
C LEU A 37 2.01 2.83 -9.80
N PHE A 38 2.79 3.08 -8.76
CA PHE A 38 3.89 2.21 -8.34
C PHE A 38 3.40 0.80 -7.98
N ALA A 39 2.31 0.68 -7.22
CA ALA A 39 1.72 -0.60 -6.85
C ALA A 39 1.24 -1.39 -8.08
N ASN A 40 0.58 -0.72 -9.04
CA ASN A 40 0.16 -1.38 -10.28
C ASN A 40 1.34 -1.88 -11.11
N ILE A 41 2.39 -1.06 -11.28
CA ILE A 41 3.60 -1.48 -11.99
C ILE A 41 4.25 -2.68 -11.29
N LEU A 42 4.42 -2.60 -9.97
CA LEU A 42 4.99 -3.68 -9.18
C LEU A 42 4.19 -4.98 -9.28
N CYS A 43 2.84 -4.89 -9.20
CA CYS A 43 1.97 -6.05 -9.39
C CYS A 43 2.11 -6.67 -10.77
N HIS A 44 2.18 -5.88 -11.82
CA HIS A 44 2.38 -6.41 -13.17
C HIS A 44 3.73 -7.11 -13.31
N ILE A 45 4.81 -6.54 -12.78
CA ILE A 45 6.13 -7.18 -12.77
C ILE A 45 6.08 -8.49 -12.00
N ALA A 46 5.50 -8.48 -10.80
CA ALA A 46 5.43 -9.65 -9.94
C ALA A 46 4.59 -10.79 -10.54
N MET A 47 3.47 -10.46 -11.18
CA MET A 47 2.66 -11.45 -11.90
C MET A 47 3.39 -12.01 -13.11
N HIS A 48 4.14 -11.18 -13.85
CA HIS A 48 4.94 -11.62 -14.98
C HIS A 48 6.10 -12.55 -14.55
N LEU A 49 6.69 -12.27 -13.38
CA LEU A 49 7.73 -13.11 -12.77
C LEU A 49 7.17 -14.32 -12.02
N ASN A 50 5.86 -14.52 -12.04
CA ASN A 50 5.16 -15.58 -11.30
C ASN A 50 5.44 -15.55 -9.78
N TRP A 51 5.55 -14.38 -9.16
CA TRP A 51 5.71 -14.27 -7.70
C TRP A 51 4.38 -14.50 -6.99
N TRP A 52 3.31 -13.89 -7.51
CA TRP A 52 1.93 -14.12 -7.05
C TRP A 52 0.94 -13.96 -8.17
N THR A 53 -0.29 -14.39 -7.94
CA THR A 53 -1.41 -14.22 -8.85
C THR A 53 -2.65 -13.74 -8.10
N TYR A 54 -3.48 -12.96 -8.79
CA TYR A 54 -4.84 -12.65 -8.36
C TYR A 54 -5.81 -13.51 -9.16
N PRO A 55 -6.44 -14.55 -8.55
CA PRO A 55 -7.37 -15.43 -9.25
C PRO A 55 -8.59 -14.72 -9.84
N TYR A 56 -8.91 -13.55 -9.30
CA TYR A 56 -10.04 -12.74 -9.74
C TYR A 56 -9.53 -11.36 -10.16
N ARG A 57 -10.04 -10.85 -11.28
CA ARG A 57 -9.57 -9.62 -11.91
C ARG A 57 -9.95 -8.31 -11.20
N ILE A 58 -10.87 -8.37 -10.24
CA ILE A 58 -11.41 -7.16 -9.58
C ILE A 58 -10.63 -6.78 -8.33
N GLU A 59 -10.00 -7.73 -7.66
CA GLU A 59 -9.33 -7.48 -6.38
C GLU A 59 -8.08 -6.61 -6.53
N GLU A 60 -7.27 -6.85 -7.55
CA GLU A 60 -6.06 -6.08 -7.80
C GLU A 60 -6.34 -4.57 -7.98
N PRO A 61 -7.27 -4.13 -8.85
CA PRO A 61 -7.59 -2.71 -8.97
C PRO A 61 -8.12 -2.08 -7.69
N ILE A 62 -8.94 -2.80 -6.91
CA ILE A 62 -9.46 -2.28 -5.64
C ILE A 62 -8.32 -2.02 -4.67
N VAL A 63 -7.40 -2.96 -4.53
CA VAL A 63 -6.24 -2.81 -3.63
C VAL A 63 -5.34 -1.69 -4.11
N ASN A 64 -4.91 -1.72 -5.37
CA ASN A 64 -3.89 -0.82 -5.89
C ASN A 64 -4.39 0.59 -6.19
N CYS A 65 -5.68 0.77 -6.54
CA CYS A 65 -6.22 2.07 -6.92
C CYS A 65 -7.06 2.74 -5.82
N ILE A 66 -7.44 2.03 -4.77
CA ILE A 66 -8.25 2.58 -3.68
C ILE A 66 -7.55 2.43 -2.33
N ILE A 67 -7.20 1.20 -1.94
CA ILE A 67 -6.68 0.94 -0.60
C ILE A 67 -5.24 1.47 -0.46
N VAL A 68 -4.34 1.09 -1.35
CA VAL A 68 -2.93 1.48 -1.29
C VAL A 68 -2.72 2.99 -1.33
N PRO A 69 -3.33 3.77 -2.25
CA PRO A 69 -3.14 5.23 -2.25
C PRO A 69 -3.64 5.90 -0.96
N VAL A 70 -4.77 5.46 -0.42
CA VAL A 70 -5.26 6.03 0.84
C VAL A 70 -4.34 5.68 2.00
N LEU A 71 -3.87 4.43 2.09
CA LEU A 71 -2.89 4.03 3.10
C LEU A 71 -1.59 4.84 2.99
N ALA A 72 -1.08 5.05 1.76
CA ALA A 72 0.12 5.87 1.53
C ALA A 72 -0.07 7.31 2.01
N MET A 73 -1.20 7.94 1.69
CA MET A 73 -1.52 9.30 2.13
C MET A 73 -1.55 9.39 3.66
N TYR A 74 -2.22 8.46 4.34
CA TYR A 74 -2.28 8.43 5.79
C TYR A 74 -0.91 8.14 6.41
N TRP A 75 -0.18 7.18 5.88
CA TRP A 75 1.15 6.84 6.37
C TRP A 75 2.08 8.06 6.32
N ILE A 76 2.14 8.77 5.18
CA ILE A 76 2.98 9.95 4.99
C ILE A 76 2.55 11.09 5.91
N ARG A 77 1.25 11.33 6.04
CA ARG A 77 0.73 12.40 6.90
C ARG A 77 1.14 12.26 8.35
N TYR A 78 1.13 11.05 8.87
CA TYR A 78 1.43 10.79 10.28
C TYR A 78 2.86 10.30 10.51
N ALA A 79 3.69 10.25 9.47
CA ALA A 79 5.07 9.83 9.56
C ALA A 79 5.89 10.78 10.45
N PRO A 80 6.67 10.26 11.40
CA PRO A 80 7.58 11.07 12.21
C PRO A 80 8.67 11.75 11.36
N THR A 81 9.05 12.97 11.74
CA THR A 81 10.10 13.71 11.04
C THR A 81 11.53 13.24 11.37
N LYS A 82 11.70 12.62 12.55
CA LYS A 82 13.00 12.08 12.98
C LYS A 82 13.23 10.72 12.32
N ILE A 83 14.42 10.51 11.75
CA ILE A 83 14.75 9.28 11.01
C ILE A 83 14.53 8.00 11.82
N PHE A 84 14.89 7.97 13.10
CA PHE A 84 14.66 6.81 13.95
C PHE A 84 13.16 6.53 14.10
N GLY A 85 12.35 7.56 14.36
CA GLY A 85 10.90 7.43 14.44
C GLY A 85 10.29 6.97 13.12
N LEU A 86 10.80 7.48 12.00
CA LEU A 86 10.36 7.10 10.66
C LEU A 86 10.60 5.61 10.38
N VAL A 87 11.80 5.11 10.72
CA VAL A 87 12.13 3.67 10.56
C VAL A 87 11.24 2.80 11.44
N VAL A 88 11.01 3.18 12.70
CA VAL A 88 10.11 2.44 13.61
C VAL A 88 8.67 2.45 13.08
N TRP A 89 8.19 3.59 12.60
CA TRP A 89 6.87 3.76 11.98
C TRP A 89 6.70 2.85 10.76
N ASP A 90 7.72 2.82 9.91
CA ASP A 90 7.76 1.97 8.73
C ASP A 90 7.74 0.48 9.08
N LEU A 91 8.61 0.03 9.99
CA LEU A 91 8.64 -1.35 10.45
C LEU A 91 7.30 -1.81 11.05
N LEU A 92 6.64 -0.93 11.80
CA LEU A 92 5.34 -1.22 12.39
C LEU A 92 4.28 -1.45 11.30
N TRP A 93 4.15 -0.54 10.34
CA TRP A 93 3.17 -0.66 9.26
C TRP A 93 3.49 -1.81 8.30
N THR A 94 4.76 -1.99 7.96
CA THR A 94 5.25 -3.12 7.18
C THR A 94 4.90 -4.45 7.83
N GLY A 95 5.14 -4.57 9.15
CA GLY A 95 4.78 -5.77 9.91
C GLY A 95 3.28 -6.05 9.92
N ILE A 96 2.45 -5.01 10.13
CA ILE A 96 0.99 -5.12 10.11
C ILE A 96 0.51 -5.59 8.73
N LEU A 97 0.94 -4.92 7.65
CA LEU A 97 0.44 -5.25 6.32
C LEU A 97 0.93 -6.60 5.83
N THR A 98 2.18 -6.97 6.09
CA THR A 98 2.70 -8.30 5.76
C THR A 98 1.94 -9.38 6.52
N THR A 99 1.59 -9.15 7.78
CA THR A 99 0.79 -10.09 8.57
C THR A 99 -0.62 -10.24 8.00
N ILE A 100 -1.27 -9.14 7.65
CA ILE A 100 -2.60 -9.15 7.01
C ILE A 100 -2.52 -9.91 5.68
N GLU A 101 -1.54 -9.61 4.83
CA GLU A 101 -1.36 -10.26 3.53
C GLU A 101 -1.13 -11.77 3.67
N TYR A 102 -0.31 -12.18 4.63
CA TYR A 102 -0.05 -13.59 4.93
C TYR A 102 -1.33 -14.35 5.32
N TYR A 103 -2.19 -13.75 6.15
CA TYR A 103 -3.46 -14.38 6.51
C TYR A 103 -4.47 -14.35 5.36
N VAL A 104 -4.52 -13.25 4.60
CA VAL A 104 -5.39 -13.13 3.42
C VAL A 104 -5.04 -14.21 2.38
N GLU A 105 -3.76 -14.43 2.12
CA GLU A 105 -3.29 -15.49 1.23
C GLU A 105 -3.76 -16.88 1.70
N ARG A 106 -3.64 -17.18 2.99
CA ARG A 106 -3.97 -18.50 3.55
C ARG A 106 -5.46 -18.77 3.73
N ILE A 107 -6.24 -17.76 4.10
CA ILE A 107 -7.66 -17.91 4.47
C ILE A 107 -8.56 -17.64 3.27
N THR A 108 -8.08 -16.88 2.30
CA THR A 108 -8.87 -16.49 1.12
C THR A 108 -8.13 -16.87 -0.16
N ASN A 109 -8.86 -16.88 -1.27
CA ASN A 109 -8.24 -17.05 -2.59
C ASN A 109 -8.08 -15.70 -3.31
N ILE A 110 -7.87 -14.60 -2.57
CA ILE A 110 -7.73 -13.26 -3.16
C ILE A 110 -6.39 -13.11 -3.85
N ILE A 111 -5.32 -13.51 -3.16
CA ILE A 111 -3.95 -13.55 -3.67
C ILE A 111 -3.40 -14.95 -3.43
N LYS A 112 -2.59 -15.43 -4.35
CA LYS A 112 -1.87 -16.70 -4.20
C LYS A 112 -0.42 -16.51 -4.50
N TYR A 113 0.42 -16.93 -3.57
CA TYR A 113 1.87 -16.97 -3.76
C TYR A 113 2.26 -18.21 -4.57
N SER A 114 3.24 -18.04 -5.43
CA SER A 114 3.86 -19.15 -6.17
C SER A 114 4.90 -19.86 -5.30
N ASP A 115 5.30 -21.08 -5.70
CA ASP A 115 6.21 -21.96 -4.93
C ASP A 115 7.59 -21.34 -4.69
N GLY A 116 8.03 -20.31 -5.03
CA GLY A 116 9.30 -19.64 -4.73
C GLY A 116 9.13 -18.33 -3.98
N TYR A 117 7.89 -17.88 -3.78
CA TYR A 117 7.61 -16.60 -3.13
C TYR A 117 7.22 -16.81 -1.68
N HIS A 118 7.94 -16.17 -0.77
CA HIS A 118 7.72 -16.27 0.66
C HIS A 118 7.27 -14.95 1.26
N TRP A 119 6.58 -14.98 2.37
CA TRP A 119 6.04 -13.82 3.09
C TRP A 119 7.09 -12.73 3.39
N TYR A 120 8.35 -13.10 3.60
CA TYR A 120 9.41 -12.12 3.87
C TYR A 120 9.79 -11.27 2.65
N TYR A 121 9.47 -11.71 1.43
CA TYR A 121 9.59 -10.85 0.24
C TYR A 121 8.55 -9.74 0.27
N SER A 122 7.31 -10.02 0.68
CA SER A 122 6.29 -8.99 0.89
C SER A 122 6.72 -7.98 1.95
N LEU A 123 7.33 -8.45 3.04
CA LEU A 123 7.87 -7.57 4.08
C LEU A 123 8.91 -6.59 3.49
N LEU A 124 9.84 -7.10 2.68
CA LEU A 124 10.85 -6.25 2.04
C LEU A 124 10.23 -5.26 1.05
N LEU A 125 9.26 -5.72 0.25
CA LEU A 125 8.57 -4.87 -0.73
C LEU A 125 7.78 -3.74 -0.04
N TRP A 126 7.04 -4.02 1.02
CA TRP A 126 6.35 -3.00 1.80
C TRP A 126 7.33 -2.00 2.41
N PHE A 127 8.37 -2.48 3.07
CA PHE A 127 9.41 -1.65 3.68
C PHE A 127 10.03 -0.65 2.68
N ILE A 128 10.42 -1.12 1.50
CA ILE A 128 11.00 -0.27 0.46
C ILE A 128 9.97 0.70 -0.11
N SER A 129 8.73 0.25 -0.32
CA SER A 129 7.67 1.05 -0.93
C SER A 129 7.34 2.30 -0.12
N TRP A 130 7.29 2.21 1.21
CA TRP A 130 7.01 3.35 2.08
C TRP A 130 8.05 4.46 1.92
N PHE A 131 9.33 4.11 1.89
CA PHE A 131 10.40 5.09 1.68
C PHE A 131 10.37 5.71 0.29
N ILE A 132 10.04 4.94 -0.74
CA ILE A 132 9.88 5.46 -2.10
C ILE A 132 8.75 6.48 -2.16
N TRP A 133 7.59 6.18 -1.58
CA TRP A 133 6.44 7.10 -1.58
C TRP A 133 6.69 8.35 -0.74
N TYR A 134 7.35 8.19 0.39
CA TYR A 134 7.76 9.33 1.24
C TYR A 134 8.79 10.21 0.55
N GLY A 135 9.79 9.61 -0.09
CA GLY A 135 10.79 10.32 -0.87
C GLY A 135 10.17 11.11 -2.03
N PHE A 136 9.22 10.50 -2.75
CA PHE A 136 8.44 11.20 -3.76
C PHE A 136 7.66 12.39 -3.19
N HIS A 137 7.01 12.21 -2.05
CA HIS A 137 6.26 13.30 -1.40
C HIS A 137 7.16 14.46 -1.01
N ILE A 138 8.33 14.21 -0.44
CA ILE A 138 9.30 15.25 -0.11
C ILE A 138 9.76 15.98 -1.37
N TRP A 139 10.17 15.22 -2.39
CA TRP A 139 10.64 15.79 -3.65
C TRP A 139 9.59 16.65 -4.33
N PHE A 140 8.34 16.19 -4.37
CA PHE A 140 7.23 16.91 -5.00
C PHE A 140 6.88 18.23 -4.29
N ASN A 141 7.12 18.32 -2.99
CA ASN A 141 6.80 19.49 -2.18
C ASN A 141 8.02 20.38 -1.88
N ILE A 142 9.17 20.17 -2.54
CA ILE A 142 10.29 21.11 -2.47
C ILE A 142 9.85 22.44 -3.09
N PRO A 143 9.93 23.58 -2.36
CA PRO A 143 9.63 24.88 -2.96
C PRO A 143 10.60 25.13 -4.12
N ASP A 144 10.08 25.59 -5.26
CA ASP A 144 10.95 26.07 -6.33
C ASP A 144 11.76 27.23 -5.78
N GLU A 145 13.08 27.09 -5.76
CA GLU A 145 14.00 28.19 -5.47
C GLU A 145 13.92 29.18 -6.65
N THR A 146 12.96 30.13 -6.56
CA THR A 146 12.85 31.26 -7.48
C THR A 146 13.66 32.44 -6.97
#